data_7d0938c1d22f05b8c49c995c41fd2527
#
_entry.id   7d0938c1d22f05b8c49c995c41fd2527
#
_cell.length_a   1.000
_cell.length_b   1.000
_cell.length_c   1.000
_cell.angle_alpha   90.00
_cell.angle_beta   90.00
_cell.angle_gamma   90.00
#
_symmetry.space_group_name_H-M   'P 1'
#
loop_
_entity.id
_entity.type
_entity.pdbx_description
1 polymer ?
#
loop_
_entity_poly.entity_id
_entity_poly.type
_entity_poly.pdbx_seq_one_letter_code
_entity_poly.pdbx_strand_id
1 'polypeptide(L)'
;MRYFLLSSVLGIALLGAGCGSVYKGLQREDGNADCIRQFSPRFSATLYSTQVNILKHHLSGLLFFKQMPDSSTRIVFANEMGFKFFDFEFDRQGNFTRHYLLAKMDKKAVVKTLRQDFALVLLRPDLQQAHIATDGRYRYTVVPTEKGDNYYITDTACTELVRIEKSSRRKPAVTVWMKHYRNGVPDTINIRHEHFKFNISLQKVEK
;
A
#
# COMPACT_ATOMS: atom_id res chain seq x y z
N MET A 1 68.15 -12.00 31.48
CA MET A 1 66.73 -12.43 31.54
C MET A 1 65.91 -11.46 30.75
N ARG A 2 65.44 -11.82 29.55
CA ARG A 2 64.69 -10.97 28.62
C ARG A 2 63.25 -11.44 28.62
N TYR A 3 62.34 -10.60 29.09
CA TYR A 3 60.89 -10.84 29.08
C TYR A 3 60.36 -10.46 27.71
N PHE A 4 59.88 -11.42 26.96
CA PHE A 4 59.12 -11.23 25.74
C PHE A 4 57.68 -10.91 26.12
N LEU A 5 57.24 -9.68 25.84
CA LEU A 5 55.85 -9.28 25.90
C LEU A 5 55.17 -9.64 24.61
N LEU A 6 54.36 -10.68 24.66
CA LEU A 6 53.44 -11.08 23.56
C LEU A 6 52.22 -10.16 23.65
N SER A 7 52.17 -9.14 22.81
CA SER A 7 50.97 -8.32 22.61
C SER A 7 49.98 -9.08 21.75
N SER A 8 48.96 -9.64 22.37
CA SER A 8 47.79 -10.20 21.66
C SER A 8 46.93 -9.05 21.14
N VAL A 9 47.06 -8.80 19.85
CA VAL A 9 46.13 -7.91 19.12
C VAL A 9 44.84 -8.70 18.88
N LEU A 10 43.85 -8.49 19.77
CA LEU A 10 42.51 -9.01 19.63
C LEU A 10 41.79 -8.15 18.59
N GLY A 11 41.80 -8.63 17.35
CA GLY A 11 41.04 -8.02 16.25
C GLY A 11 39.55 -8.19 16.47
N ILE A 12 38.88 -7.13 16.94
CA ILE A 12 37.43 -7.05 16.97
C ILE A 12 36.95 -6.90 15.54
N ALA A 13 36.58 -8.01 14.90
CA ALA A 13 35.81 -8.01 13.66
C ALA A 13 34.41 -7.47 13.98
N LEU A 14 34.22 -6.17 13.80
CA LEU A 14 32.89 -5.56 13.76
C LEU A 14 32.14 -6.15 12.57
N LEU A 15 31.37 -7.22 12.82
CA LEU A 15 30.35 -7.71 11.92
C LEU A 15 29.29 -6.61 11.81
N GLY A 16 29.50 -5.72 10.88
CA GLY A 16 28.50 -4.75 10.44
C GLY A 16 27.30 -5.51 9.92
N ALA A 17 26.33 -5.84 10.80
CA ALA A 17 25.01 -6.27 10.39
C ALA A 17 24.38 -5.09 9.63
N GLY A 18 24.74 -4.96 8.38
CA GLY A 18 24.17 -3.98 7.46
C GLY A 18 22.68 -4.27 7.38
N CYS A 19 21.85 -3.41 7.97
CA CYS A 19 20.41 -3.39 7.73
C CYS A 19 20.18 -3.10 6.23
N GLY A 20 20.28 -4.14 5.41
CA GLY A 20 20.08 -4.07 3.97
C GLY A 20 18.63 -3.67 3.68
N SER A 21 18.44 -2.76 2.72
CA SER A 21 17.12 -2.54 2.13
C SER A 21 16.70 -3.79 1.37
N VAL A 22 15.45 -4.22 1.50
CA VAL A 22 14.89 -5.29 0.67
C VAL A 22 14.88 -4.93 -0.82
N TYR A 23 14.99 -3.64 -1.13
CA TYR A 23 15.03 -3.10 -2.50
C TYR A 23 16.45 -2.84 -3.03
N LYS A 24 17.51 -3.19 -2.24
CA LYS A 24 18.91 -2.89 -2.61
C LYS A 24 19.38 -3.63 -3.87
N GLY A 25 18.78 -4.78 -4.15
CA GLY A 25 19.13 -5.62 -5.31
C GLY A 25 18.42 -5.24 -6.62
N LEU A 26 17.52 -4.26 -6.58
CA LEU A 26 16.79 -3.84 -7.77
C LEU A 26 17.74 -3.16 -8.77
N GLN A 27 17.70 -3.63 -10.00
CA GLN A 27 18.42 -3.05 -11.12
C GLN A 27 17.48 -2.14 -11.91
N ARG A 28 17.95 -0.94 -12.28
CA ARG A 28 17.18 -0.06 -13.18
C ARG A 28 17.02 -0.71 -14.53
N GLU A 29 15.83 -0.55 -15.09
CA GLU A 29 15.47 -1.06 -16.40
C GLU A 29 14.75 0.04 -17.18
N ASP A 30 14.96 0.08 -18.49
CA ASP A 30 14.17 0.92 -19.37
C ASP A 30 12.76 0.33 -19.53
N GLY A 31 11.75 1.20 -19.56
CA GLY A 31 10.41 0.73 -19.73
C GLY A 31 9.33 1.79 -19.52
N ASN A 32 8.11 1.42 -19.84
CA ASN A 32 6.95 2.29 -19.69
C ASN A 32 6.33 2.12 -18.29
N ALA A 33 6.38 3.17 -17.47
CA ALA A 33 5.74 3.19 -16.16
C ALA A 33 4.21 3.24 -16.23
N ASP A 34 3.64 3.70 -17.35
CA ASP A 34 2.18 3.81 -17.52
C ASP A 34 1.47 2.45 -17.53
N CYS A 35 2.20 1.35 -17.75
CA CYS A 35 1.61 0.02 -17.79
C CYS A 35 0.80 -0.30 -16.52
N ILE A 36 1.18 0.24 -15.35
CA ILE A 36 0.45 -0.02 -14.10
C ILE A 36 -0.94 0.61 -14.07
N ARG A 37 -1.24 1.60 -14.92
CA ARG A 37 -2.56 2.26 -14.97
C ARG A 37 -3.68 1.31 -15.36
N GLN A 38 -3.39 0.24 -16.09
CA GLN A 38 -4.38 -0.77 -16.46
C GLN A 38 -4.99 -1.49 -15.24
N PHE A 39 -4.26 -1.50 -14.10
CA PHE A 39 -4.71 -2.11 -12.86
C PHE A 39 -5.47 -1.14 -11.96
N SER A 40 -5.63 0.14 -12.35
CA SER A 40 -6.43 1.10 -11.59
C SER A 40 -7.89 0.63 -11.53
N PRO A 41 -8.45 0.39 -10.34
CA PRO A 41 -9.81 -0.13 -10.23
C PRO A 41 -10.85 0.85 -10.80
N ARG A 42 -11.81 0.30 -11.55
CA ARG A 42 -12.93 1.06 -12.15
C ARG A 42 -14.17 0.96 -11.25
N PHE A 43 -14.10 1.54 -10.07
CA PHE A 43 -15.21 1.53 -9.14
C PHE A 43 -16.35 2.43 -9.63
N SER A 44 -17.42 1.87 -10.19
CA SER A 44 -18.64 2.61 -10.52
C SER A 44 -19.56 2.72 -9.29
N ALA A 45 -20.03 1.59 -8.79
CA ALA A 45 -20.80 1.42 -7.54
C ALA A 45 -20.51 0.01 -7.02
N THR A 46 -19.46 -0.15 -6.25
CA THR A 46 -18.94 -1.46 -5.84
C THR A 46 -19.00 -1.62 -4.32
N LEU A 47 -19.60 -2.69 -3.87
CA LEU A 47 -19.76 -3.03 -2.46
C LEU A 47 -18.81 -4.16 -2.08
N TYR A 48 -18.17 -4.03 -0.93
CA TYR A 48 -17.31 -5.04 -0.33
C TYR A 48 -17.77 -5.40 1.08
N SER A 49 -17.89 -6.68 1.37
CA SER A 49 -17.85 -7.16 2.74
C SER A 49 -16.44 -6.92 3.28
N THR A 50 -16.34 -6.26 4.42
CA THR A 50 -15.08 -5.72 4.91
C THR A 50 -14.81 -6.13 6.34
N GLN A 51 -13.59 -6.57 6.60
CA GLN A 51 -13.08 -6.87 7.93
C GLN A 51 -11.85 -6.01 8.21
N VAL A 52 -11.86 -5.33 9.35
CA VAL A 52 -10.77 -4.49 9.82
C VAL A 52 -10.28 -5.01 11.17
N ASN A 53 -9.02 -5.45 11.21
CA ASN A 53 -8.34 -5.84 12.44
C ASN A 53 -7.33 -4.77 12.81
N ILE A 54 -7.54 -4.09 13.93
CA ILE A 54 -6.62 -3.07 14.43
C ILE A 54 -6.30 -3.32 15.90
N LEU A 55 -5.02 -3.60 16.20
CA LEU A 55 -4.53 -3.97 17.53
C LEU A 55 -5.34 -5.15 18.13
N LYS A 56 -6.23 -4.86 19.10
CA LYS A 56 -7.12 -5.82 19.75
C LYS A 56 -8.58 -5.70 19.29
N HIS A 57 -8.88 -4.80 18.37
CA HIS A 57 -10.23 -4.51 17.91
C HIS A 57 -10.48 -5.14 16.55
N HIS A 58 -11.67 -5.64 16.37
CA HIS A 58 -12.19 -6.14 15.10
C HIS A 58 -13.45 -5.35 14.75
N LEU A 59 -13.51 -4.88 13.50
CA LEU A 59 -14.66 -4.22 12.92
C LEU A 59 -15.05 -4.96 11.66
N SER A 60 -16.33 -5.23 11.47
CA SER A 60 -16.88 -5.76 10.23
C SER A 60 -17.98 -4.85 9.71
N GLY A 61 -18.24 -4.96 8.41
CA GLY A 61 -19.28 -4.16 7.77
C GLY A 61 -19.14 -4.15 6.26
N LEU A 62 -19.75 -3.14 5.67
CA LEU A 62 -19.81 -2.93 4.23
C LEU A 62 -19.02 -1.68 3.85
N LEU A 63 -18.09 -1.83 2.92
CA LEU A 63 -17.36 -0.71 2.33
C LEU A 63 -17.81 -0.50 0.90
N PHE A 64 -18.24 0.71 0.61
CA PHE A 64 -18.81 1.10 -0.67
C PHE A 64 -17.89 2.07 -1.40
N PHE A 65 -17.47 1.71 -2.60
CA PHE A 65 -16.80 2.61 -3.54
C PHE A 65 -17.82 3.09 -4.58
N LYS A 66 -17.92 4.41 -4.76
CA LYS A 66 -18.80 5.01 -5.74
C LYS A 66 -18.07 6.09 -6.52
N GLN A 67 -18.09 5.99 -7.84
CA GLN A 67 -17.68 7.08 -8.69
C GLN A 67 -18.80 8.13 -8.74
N MET A 68 -18.45 9.37 -8.49
CA MET A 68 -19.35 10.50 -8.53
C MET A 68 -19.35 11.14 -9.93
N PRO A 69 -20.36 11.98 -10.29
CA PRO A 69 -20.44 12.64 -11.60
C PRO A 69 -19.23 13.50 -11.96
N ASP A 70 -18.57 14.10 -10.97
CA ASP A 70 -17.35 14.90 -11.12
C ASP A 70 -16.07 14.07 -11.26
N SER A 71 -16.21 12.75 -11.38
CA SER A 71 -15.13 11.75 -11.42
C SER A 71 -14.38 11.59 -10.10
N SER A 72 -14.85 12.16 -8.99
CA SER A 72 -14.34 11.81 -7.67
C SER A 72 -14.76 10.38 -7.29
N THR A 73 -14.05 9.78 -6.34
CA THR A 73 -14.37 8.46 -5.78
C THR A 73 -14.72 8.61 -4.32
N ARG A 74 -15.97 8.31 -3.97
CA ARG A 74 -16.45 8.30 -2.60
C ARG A 74 -16.30 6.91 -2.00
N ILE A 75 -15.84 6.85 -0.74
CA ILE A 75 -15.54 5.62 -0.01
C ILE A 75 -16.26 5.70 1.34
N VAL A 76 -17.28 4.86 1.51
CA VAL A 76 -18.09 4.85 2.73
C VAL A 76 -17.96 3.49 3.40
N PHE A 77 -17.63 3.47 4.69
CA PHE A 77 -17.63 2.27 5.51
C PHE A 77 -18.69 2.38 6.61
N ALA A 78 -19.56 1.38 6.66
CA ALA A 78 -20.63 1.27 7.65
C ALA A 78 -20.76 -0.18 8.12
N ASN A 79 -21.32 -0.39 9.33
CA ASN A 79 -21.70 -1.73 9.73
C ASN A 79 -22.98 -2.18 8.99
N GLU A 80 -23.37 -3.45 9.17
CA GLU A 80 -24.56 -4.03 8.52
C GLU A 80 -25.88 -3.36 8.95
N MET A 81 -25.89 -2.66 10.09
CA MET A 81 -27.03 -1.89 10.58
C MET A 81 -27.08 -0.45 10.01
N GLY A 82 -26.13 -0.10 9.12
CA GLY A 82 -26.03 1.23 8.50
C GLY A 82 -25.34 2.27 9.35
N PHE A 83 -24.77 1.92 10.50
CA PHE A 83 -24.00 2.84 11.31
C PHE A 83 -22.66 3.16 10.62
N LYS A 84 -22.48 4.41 10.24
CA LYS A 84 -21.32 4.85 9.46
C LYS A 84 -20.07 5.02 10.35
N PHE A 85 -18.96 4.44 9.93
CA PHE A 85 -17.64 4.63 10.54
C PHE A 85 -16.89 5.80 9.91
N PHE A 86 -16.88 5.85 8.58
CA PHE A 86 -16.30 6.98 7.86
C PHE A 86 -16.95 7.17 6.48
N ASP A 87 -16.71 8.37 5.92
CA ASP A 87 -17.16 8.78 4.61
C ASP A 87 -16.10 9.74 4.03
N PHE A 88 -15.33 9.23 3.09
CA PHE A 88 -14.18 9.86 2.48
C PHE A 88 -14.40 10.05 0.99
N GLU A 89 -13.70 11.01 0.42
CA GLU A 89 -13.71 11.26 -1.01
C GLU A 89 -12.32 11.59 -1.51
N PHE A 90 -12.00 11.08 -2.68
CA PHE A 90 -10.81 11.42 -3.43
C PHE A 90 -11.24 12.00 -4.77
N ASP A 91 -10.86 13.24 -5.05
CA ASP A 91 -11.11 13.84 -6.34
C ASP A 91 -10.25 13.22 -7.45
N ARG A 92 -10.41 13.71 -8.67
CA ARG A 92 -9.65 13.24 -9.82
C ARG A 92 -8.14 13.47 -9.68
N GLN A 93 -7.72 14.52 -8.97
CA GLN A 93 -6.33 14.88 -8.70
C GLN A 93 -5.75 14.14 -7.49
N GLY A 94 -6.57 13.37 -6.77
CA GLY A 94 -6.17 12.64 -5.56
C GLY A 94 -6.24 13.49 -4.28
N ASN A 95 -6.84 14.68 -4.33
CA ASN A 95 -7.12 15.45 -3.13
C ASN A 95 -8.15 14.71 -2.28
N PHE A 96 -7.95 14.78 -0.97
CA PHE A 96 -8.75 14.02 0.00
C PHE A 96 -9.70 14.94 0.76
N THR A 97 -10.98 14.58 0.79
CA THR A 97 -12.02 15.21 1.59
C THR A 97 -12.60 14.21 2.58
N ARG A 98 -12.73 14.63 3.84
CA ARG A 98 -13.38 13.87 4.90
C ARG A 98 -14.79 14.45 5.12
N HIS A 99 -15.82 13.74 4.68
CA HIS A 99 -17.22 14.14 4.92
C HIS A 99 -17.71 13.74 6.31
N TYR A 100 -17.29 12.54 6.75
CA TYR A 100 -17.66 12.02 8.07
C TYR A 100 -16.57 11.12 8.62
N LEU A 101 -16.40 11.13 9.92
CA LEU A 101 -15.58 10.18 10.66
C LEU A 101 -16.13 10.03 12.07
N LEU A 102 -16.32 8.77 12.51
CA LEU A 102 -16.75 8.47 13.87
C LEU A 102 -15.77 9.09 14.89
N ALA A 103 -16.28 9.79 15.89
CA ALA A 103 -15.48 10.57 16.86
C ALA A 103 -14.36 9.75 17.53
N LYS A 104 -14.62 8.47 17.84
CA LYS A 104 -13.59 7.55 18.39
C LYS A 104 -12.42 7.28 17.44
N MET A 105 -12.63 7.45 16.13
CA MET A 105 -11.62 7.26 15.08
C MET A 105 -10.98 8.60 14.67
N ASP A 106 -11.47 9.75 15.13
CA ASP A 106 -10.98 11.07 14.75
C ASP A 106 -9.65 11.42 15.42
N LYS A 107 -8.62 10.69 14.97
CA LYS A 107 -7.23 10.91 15.34
C LYS A 107 -6.42 11.16 14.07
N LYS A 108 -5.57 12.16 14.07
CA LYS A 108 -4.72 12.53 12.92
C LYS A 108 -3.98 11.33 12.30
N ALA A 109 -3.48 10.41 13.14
CA ALA A 109 -2.79 9.20 12.69
C ALA A 109 -3.74 8.26 11.92
N VAL A 110 -4.96 8.04 12.41
CA VAL A 110 -5.97 7.18 11.77
C VAL A 110 -6.38 7.74 10.42
N VAL A 111 -6.74 9.03 10.36
CA VAL A 111 -7.10 9.70 9.11
C VAL A 111 -5.99 9.60 8.08
N LYS A 112 -4.75 9.90 8.50
CA LYS A 112 -3.59 9.84 7.62
C LYS A 112 -3.36 8.42 7.08
N THR A 113 -3.46 7.40 7.94
CA THR A 113 -3.27 5.99 7.56
C THR A 113 -4.32 5.57 6.54
N LEU A 114 -5.61 5.74 6.85
CA LEU A 114 -6.71 5.36 5.94
C LEU A 114 -6.65 6.12 4.61
N ARG A 115 -6.34 7.44 4.64
CA ARG A 115 -6.11 8.22 3.41
C ARG A 115 -5.02 7.59 2.54
N GLN A 116 -3.88 7.22 3.13
CA GLN A 116 -2.77 6.63 2.39
C GLN A 116 -3.11 5.25 1.85
N ASP A 117 -3.79 4.43 2.64
CA ASP A 117 -4.19 3.08 2.26
C ASP A 117 -5.15 3.10 1.06
N PHE A 118 -6.18 3.95 1.13
CA PHE A 118 -7.12 4.07 0.02
C PHE A 118 -6.52 4.75 -1.22
N ALA A 119 -5.56 5.66 -1.06
CA ALA A 119 -4.82 6.21 -2.19
C ALA A 119 -4.04 5.12 -2.95
N LEU A 120 -3.44 4.14 -2.24
CA LEU A 120 -2.80 2.98 -2.86
C LEU A 120 -3.83 2.09 -3.59
N VAL A 121 -4.98 1.83 -2.96
CA VAL A 121 -6.07 1.03 -3.57
C VAL A 121 -6.62 1.69 -4.84
N LEU A 122 -6.80 3.01 -4.84
CA LEU A 122 -7.27 3.73 -6.03
C LEU A 122 -6.27 3.70 -7.19
N LEU A 123 -5.00 3.41 -6.90
CA LEU A 123 -3.91 3.24 -7.87
C LEU A 123 -3.88 4.38 -8.91
N ARG A 124 -3.77 5.62 -8.41
CA ARG A 124 -3.64 6.84 -9.23
C ARG A 124 -2.32 7.56 -8.92
N PRO A 125 -1.15 6.92 -9.17
CA PRO A 125 0.15 7.54 -8.89
C PRO A 125 0.45 8.66 -9.87
N ASP A 126 1.18 9.66 -9.38
CA ASP A 126 1.92 10.57 -10.26
C ASP A 126 3.15 9.84 -10.78
N LEU A 127 3.22 9.65 -12.09
CA LEU A 127 4.30 8.91 -12.75
C LEU A 127 5.42 9.80 -13.30
N GLN A 128 5.38 11.12 -13.09
CA GLN A 128 6.37 12.04 -13.66
C GLN A 128 7.82 11.71 -13.24
N GLN A 129 8.00 11.26 -12.00
CA GLN A 129 9.31 10.86 -11.47
C GLN A 129 9.46 9.35 -11.32
N ALA A 130 8.52 8.58 -11.87
CA ALA A 130 8.57 7.13 -11.79
C ALA A 130 9.73 6.58 -12.61
N HIS A 131 10.30 5.47 -12.15
CA HIS A 131 11.26 4.69 -12.89
C HIS A 131 10.97 3.20 -12.75
N ILE A 132 11.50 2.42 -13.68
CA ILE A 132 11.36 0.98 -13.66
C ILE A 132 12.62 0.35 -13.07
N ALA A 133 12.41 -0.70 -12.31
CA ALA A 133 13.46 -1.57 -11.80
C ALA A 133 13.02 -3.03 -11.81
N THR A 134 13.96 -3.95 -11.72
CA THR A 134 13.69 -5.40 -11.71
C THR A 134 14.60 -6.11 -10.71
N ASP A 135 14.12 -7.23 -10.18
CA ASP A 135 14.93 -8.23 -9.46
C ASP A 135 15.15 -9.51 -10.29
N GLY A 136 14.82 -9.46 -11.59
CA GLY A 136 14.85 -10.58 -12.52
C GLY A 136 13.60 -11.46 -12.48
N ARG A 137 12.79 -11.39 -11.41
CA ARG A 137 11.53 -12.12 -11.27
C ARG A 137 10.31 -11.23 -11.47
N TYR A 138 10.38 -10.01 -10.95
CA TYR A 138 9.29 -9.05 -10.99
C TYR A 138 9.78 -7.71 -11.56
N ARG A 139 8.85 -6.99 -12.11
CA ARG A 139 9.00 -5.61 -12.52
C ARG A 139 8.45 -4.68 -11.45
N TYR A 140 9.22 -3.66 -11.11
CA TYR A 140 8.89 -2.67 -10.11
C TYR A 140 8.73 -1.31 -10.78
N THR A 141 7.52 -0.76 -10.80
CA THR A 141 7.35 0.67 -11.08
C THR A 141 7.50 1.41 -9.76
N VAL A 142 8.58 2.14 -9.62
CA VAL A 142 8.96 2.85 -8.40
C VAL A 142 8.53 4.30 -8.52
N VAL A 143 7.69 4.75 -7.59
CA VAL A 143 7.19 6.13 -7.54
C VAL A 143 7.69 6.77 -6.26
N PRO A 144 8.64 7.74 -6.35
CA PRO A 144 9.15 8.45 -5.19
C PRO A 144 8.04 9.23 -4.46
N THR A 145 8.13 9.27 -3.13
CA THR A 145 7.26 10.08 -2.29
C THR A 145 8.09 10.83 -1.25
N GLU A 146 7.52 11.80 -0.56
CA GLU A 146 8.22 12.55 0.51
C GLU A 146 8.83 11.67 1.61
N LYS A 147 8.28 10.48 1.85
CA LYS A 147 8.66 9.61 2.98
C LYS A 147 8.92 8.16 2.56
N GLY A 148 9.69 7.98 1.51
CA GLY A 148 10.01 6.69 0.92
C GLY A 148 9.39 6.55 -0.46
N ASP A 149 9.25 5.31 -0.95
CA ASP A 149 8.78 5.04 -2.31
C ASP A 149 7.55 4.14 -2.28
N ASN A 150 6.70 4.29 -3.27
CA ASN A 150 5.67 3.32 -3.58
C ASN A 150 6.17 2.42 -4.72
N TYR A 151 6.09 1.12 -4.50
CA TYR A 151 6.48 0.09 -5.46
C TYR A 151 5.22 -0.60 -5.98
N TYR A 152 4.95 -0.47 -7.27
CA TYR A 152 3.90 -1.21 -7.96
C TYR A 152 4.58 -2.40 -8.64
N ILE A 153 4.35 -3.59 -8.12
CA ILE A 153 5.09 -4.80 -8.46
C ILE A 153 4.20 -5.66 -9.34
N THR A 154 4.68 -5.93 -10.55
CA THR A 154 3.99 -6.72 -11.56
C THR A 154 4.84 -7.92 -11.98
N ASP A 155 4.26 -8.83 -12.76
CA ASP A 155 5.05 -9.73 -13.57
C ASP A 155 5.92 -8.93 -14.56
N THR A 156 6.91 -9.56 -15.16
CA THR A 156 7.86 -8.90 -16.07
C THR A 156 7.19 -8.29 -17.30
N ALA A 157 6.11 -8.91 -17.78
CA ALA A 157 5.33 -8.44 -18.93
C ALA A 157 4.32 -7.34 -18.57
N CYS A 158 4.18 -6.99 -17.29
CA CYS A 158 3.16 -6.07 -16.77
C CYS A 158 1.72 -6.49 -17.13
N THR A 159 1.44 -7.79 -17.05
CA THR A 159 0.09 -8.34 -17.30
C THR A 159 -0.66 -8.66 -16.01
N GLU A 160 0.04 -8.83 -14.89
CA GLU A 160 -0.52 -9.11 -13.57
C GLU A 160 0.06 -8.16 -12.52
N LEU A 161 -0.82 -7.52 -11.73
CA LEU A 161 -0.42 -6.79 -10.52
C LEU A 161 -0.25 -7.78 -9.37
N VAL A 162 1.00 -8.02 -8.99
CA VAL A 162 1.33 -8.95 -7.91
C VAL A 162 0.99 -8.34 -6.55
N ARG A 163 1.43 -7.09 -6.31
CA ARG A 163 1.16 -6.30 -5.11
C ARG A 163 1.63 -4.85 -5.23
N ILE A 164 1.19 -4.01 -4.33
CA ILE A 164 1.71 -2.66 -4.14
C ILE A 164 2.36 -2.61 -2.77
N GLU A 165 3.55 -2.02 -2.69
CA GLU A 165 4.25 -1.80 -1.43
C GLU A 165 4.53 -0.31 -1.24
N LYS A 166 4.17 0.22 -0.07
CA LYS A 166 4.64 1.52 0.38
C LYS A 166 5.82 1.29 1.31
N SER A 167 6.98 1.82 0.97
CA SER A 167 8.15 1.69 1.82
C SER A 167 8.17 2.73 2.95
N SER A 168 8.79 2.34 4.06
CA SER A 168 9.26 3.27 5.07
C SER A 168 10.74 2.98 5.29
N ARG A 169 11.57 3.94 4.99
CA ARG A 169 13.03 3.79 4.97
C ARG A 169 13.49 2.75 3.93
N ARG A 170 13.66 1.48 4.33
CA ARG A 170 14.25 0.43 3.49
C ARG A 170 13.43 -0.85 3.44
N LYS A 171 12.23 -0.84 4.03
CA LYS A 171 11.36 -2.02 4.15
C LYS A 171 9.92 -1.62 3.81
N PRO A 172 9.09 -2.58 3.38
CA PRO A 172 7.66 -2.35 3.27
C PRO A 172 7.08 -1.89 4.61
N ALA A 173 6.25 -0.86 4.57
CA ALA A 173 5.47 -0.40 5.71
C ALA A 173 4.01 -0.79 5.56
N VAL A 174 3.52 -0.79 4.31
CA VAL A 174 2.18 -1.20 3.93
C VAL A 174 2.29 -2.04 2.67
N THR A 175 1.56 -3.15 2.63
CA THR A 175 1.42 -3.98 1.43
C THR A 175 -0.04 -4.12 1.06
N VAL A 176 -0.36 -3.91 -0.21
CA VAL A 176 -1.71 -4.04 -0.77
C VAL A 176 -1.70 -5.11 -1.85
N TRP A 177 -2.65 -6.03 -1.75
CA TRP A 177 -2.94 -7.02 -2.78
C TRP A 177 -4.34 -6.75 -3.33
N MET A 178 -4.45 -6.68 -4.65
CA MET A 178 -5.71 -6.60 -5.38
C MET A 178 -5.73 -7.74 -6.38
N LYS A 179 -6.67 -8.67 -6.24
CA LYS A 179 -6.68 -9.92 -7.01
C LYS A 179 -8.04 -10.21 -7.64
N HIS A 180 -8.01 -11.10 -8.61
CA HIS A 180 -9.19 -11.61 -9.31
C HIS A 180 -10.01 -10.48 -9.92
N TYR A 181 -9.35 -9.69 -10.78
CA TYR A 181 -10.02 -8.59 -11.47
C TYR A 181 -11.12 -9.12 -12.42
N ARG A 182 -12.33 -8.59 -12.24
CA ARG A 182 -13.46 -8.79 -13.17
C ARG A 182 -13.99 -7.42 -13.62
N ASN A 183 -13.99 -7.18 -14.93
CA ASN A 183 -14.41 -5.90 -15.52
C ASN A 183 -13.66 -4.67 -14.94
N GLY A 184 -12.37 -4.83 -14.65
CA GLY A 184 -11.54 -3.77 -14.09
C GLY A 184 -11.75 -3.52 -12.57
N VAL A 185 -12.45 -4.40 -11.87
CA VAL A 185 -12.69 -4.31 -10.42
C VAL A 185 -12.11 -5.56 -9.74
N PRO A 186 -11.22 -5.42 -8.75
CA PRO A 186 -10.70 -6.57 -8.01
C PRO A 186 -11.80 -7.20 -7.13
N ASP A 187 -11.87 -8.53 -7.10
CA ASP A 187 -12.81 -9.23 -6.21
C ASP A 187 -12.33 -9.22 -4.77
N THR A 188 -11.01 -9.21 -4.58
CA THR A 188 -10.40 -9.13 -3.24
C THR A 188 -9.39 -8.00 -3.16
N ILE A 189 -9.43 -7.28 -2.05
CA ILE A 189 -8.43 -6.27 -1.68
C ILE A 189 -7.97 -6.56 -0.27
N ASN A 190 -6.66 -6.70 -0.06
CA ASN A 190 -6.07 -6.87 1.26
C ASN A 190 -5.02 -5.80 1.48
N ILE A 191 -5.09 -5.12 2.63
CA ILE A 191 -4.12 -4.12 3.05
C ILE A 191 -3.52 -4.60 4.36
N ARG A 192 -2.18 -4.69 4.43
CA ARG A 192 -1.45 -5.10 5.63
C ARG A 192 -0.40 -4.07 6.00
N HIS A 193 -0.39 -3.68 7.26
CA HIS A 193 0.66 -2.87 7.84
C HIS A 193 1.70 -3.76 8.51
N GLU A 194 2.98 -3.50 8.23
CA GLU A 194 4.09 -4.34 8.70
C GLU A 194 4.60 -3.94 10.09
N HIS A 195 4.35 -2.71 10.52
CA HIS A 195 4.90 -2.18 11.77
C HIS A 195 3.93 -2.24 12.96
N PHE A 196 2.66 -2.49 12.71
CA PHE A 196 1.63 -2.65 13.74
C PHE A 196 0.47 -3.51 13.22
N LYS A 197 -0.25 -4.15 14.12
CA LYS A 197 -1.37 -5.01 13.74
C LYS A 197 -2.53 -4.17 13.21
N PHE A 198 -2.54 -3.94 11.91
CA PHE A 198 -3.62 -3.30 11.19
C PHE A 198 -3.75 -3.93 9.81
N ASN A 199 -4.85 -4.60 9.60
CA ASN A 199 -5.18 -5.25 8.35
C ASN A 199 -6.61 -4.90 7.95
N ILE A 200 -6.82 -4.66 6.67
CA ILE A 200 -8.14 -4.48 6.06
C ILE A 200 -8.28 -5.55 4.98
N SER A 201 -9.33 -6.34 5.06
CA SER A 201 -9.68 -7.35 4.06
C SER A 201 -11.05 -7.02 3.47
N LEU A 202 -11.12 -6.94 2.16
CA LEU A 202 -12.33 -6.64 1.41
C LEU A 202 -12.60 -7.78 0.42
N GLN A 203 -13.84 -8.29 0.48
CA GLN A 203 -14.37 -9.27 -0.47
C GLN A 203 -15.55 -8.65 -1.20
N LYS A 204 -15.47 -8.55 -2.53
CA LYS A 204 -16.55 -7.98 -3.33
C LYS A 204 -17.85 -8.77 -3.13
N VAL A 205 -18.93 -8.05 -2.89
CA VAL A 205 -20.27 -8.62 -2.83
C VAL A 205 -20.79 -8.77 -4.24
N GLU A 206 -21.14 -9.99 -4.63
CA GLU A 206 -21.83 -10.25 -5.90
C GLU A 206 -23.30 -9.82 -5.76
N LYS A 207 -23.83 -9.19 -6.81
CA LYS A 207 -25.24 -8.86 -6.92
C LYS A 207 -25.97 -9.98 -7.63
#